data_a5824049e1df5e27dbce73ab21431842
#
_entry.id   a5824049e1df5e27dbce73ab21431842
#
_cell.length_a   1.000
_cell.length_b   1.000
_cell.length_c   1.000
_cell.angle_alpha   90.00
_cell.angle_beta   90.00
_cell.angle_gamma   90.00
#
_symmetry.space_group_name_H-M   'P 1'
#
loop_
_entity.id
_entity.type
_entity.pdbx_description
1 polymer ?
#
loop_
_entity_poly.entity_id
_entity_poly.type
_entity_poly.pdbx_seq_one_letter_code
_entity_poly.pdbx_strand_id
1 'polypeptide(L)'
;DGEILPWKDDRPLPFAQLQRRIGRKTVGKTLLKEVPTAFLAYDILEFNGVDQRQQPLSQRRNLLNQTLVDFPNNRFILSPLVTAHTWDDLKILHGESRRRGVEGFMLKRWDSIYQVGRRRGDWWKWKIDPLTADAVLIYAQRGHGKRAGLYTDYTFAVYQGDSLVPFAKAYSGLSDKEIREVDRFIQRNTLERFGPVRSVRPELVFEIAFEGIQESSR
;
A
#
# COMPACT_ATOMS: atom_id res chain seq x y z
N ASP A 1 -8.04 -11.14 12.91
CA ASP A 1 -7.75 -10.16 11.88
C ASP A 1 -6.35 -9.55 12.09
N GLY A 2 -5.60 -9.36 11.00
CA GLY A 2 -4.22 -8.92 11.09
C GLY A 2 -3.54 -8.81 9.73
N GLU A 3 -2.22 -8.64 9.75
CA GLU A 3 -1.38 -8.57 8.55
C GLU A 3 -0.30 -9.64 8.57
N ILE A 4 -0.07 -10.28 7.41
CA ILE A 4 1.09 -11.14 7.21
C ILE A 4 2.25 -10.26 6.72
N LEU A 5 3.30 -10.21 7.50
CA LEU A 5 4.50 -9.43 7.20
C LEU A 5 5.71 -10.36 6.99
N PRO A 6 6.64 -10.02 6.11
CA PRO A 6 7.96 -10.63 6.12
C PRO A 6 8.66 -10.17 7.40
N TRP A 7 9.13 -11.12 8.21
CA TRP A 7 9.55 -10.82 9.59
C TRP A 7 10.83 -11.58 9.94
N LYS A 8 11.84 -10.88 10.38
CA LYS A 8 13.12 -11.47 10.79
C LYS A 8 13.79 -10.59 11.84
N ASP A 9 14.44 -11.23 12.82
CA ASP A 9 15.17 -10.55 13.88
C ASP A 9 14.32 -9.48 14.60
N ASP A 10 13.07 -9.87 14.96
CA ASP A 10 12.07 -9.08 15.66
C ASP A 10 11.64 -7.76 14.97
N ARG A 11 11.78 -7.71 13.65
CA ARG A 11 11.39 -6.55 12.85
C ARG A 11 10.78 -6.94 11.51
N PRO A 12 9.90 -6.10 10.96
CA PRO A 12 9.42 -6.30 9.60
C PRO A 12 10.54 -6.08 8.58
N LEU A 13 10.55 -6.90 7.55
CA LEU A 13 11.36 -6.68 6.35
C LEU A 13 10.57 -5.86 5.32
N PRO A 14 11.24 -5.26 4.32
CA PRO A 14 10.57 -4.57 3.23
C PRO A 14 9.55 -5.46 2.52
N PHE A 15 8.41 -4.89 2.11
CA PHE A 15 7.33 -5.63 1.44
C PHE A 15 7.80 -6.35 0.16
N ALA A 16 8.80 -5.84 -0.54
CA ALA A 16 9.43 -6.49 -1.69
C ALA A 16 9.91 -7.92 -1.37
N GLN A 17 10.32 -8.21 -0.12
CA GLN A 17 10.67 -9.57 0.29
C GLN A 17 9.44 -10.48 0.33
N LEU A 18 8.29 -9.99 0.82
CA LEU A 18 7.05 -10.76 0.80
C LEU A 18 6.58 -11.02 -0.63
N GLN A 19 6.73 -10.07 -1.53
CA GLN A 19 6.38 -10.23 -2.95
C GLN A 19 7.09 -11.41 -3.61
N ARG A 20 8.31 -11.78 -3.16
CA ARG A 20 9.01 -12.98 -3.62
C ARG A 20 8.26 -14.28 -3.32
N ARG A 21 7.35 -14.27 -2.35
CA ARG A 21 6.51 -15.43 -1.96
C ARG A 21 5.11 -15.38 -2.55
N ILE A 22 4.54 -14.17 -2.71
CA ILE A 22 3.18 -13.95 -3.22
C ILE A 22 3.11 -14.41 -4.69
N GLY A 23 1.99 -15.05 -5.06
CA GLY A 23 1.73 -15.53 -6.42
C GLY A 23 2.43 -16.84 -6.78
N ARG A 24 3.24 -17.43 -5.91
CA ARG A 24 3.85 -18.74 -6.12
C ARG A 24 2.88 -19.84 -5.70
N LYS A 25 2.66 -20.85 -6.56
CA LYS A 25 1.89 -22.05 -6.20
C LYS A 25 2.57 -22.84 -5.08
N THR A 26 3.91 -22.86 -5.08
CA THR A 26 4.72 -23.57 -4.08
C THR A 26 5.89 -22.70 -3.66
N VAL A 27 6.09 -22.54 -2.37
CA VAL A 27 7.23 -21.81 -1.80
C VAL A 27 8.26 -22.83 -1.32
N GLY A 28 9.43 -22.84 -1.95
CA GLY A 28 10.52 -23.78 -1.63
C GLY A 28 11.13 -23.50 -0.25
N LYS A 29 11.75 -24.54 0.36
CA LYS A 29 12.33 -24.47 1.72
C LYS A 29 13.37 -23.36 1.89
N THR A 30 14.17 -23.08 0.87
CA THR A 30 15.16 -21.98 0.88
C THR A 30 14.48 -20.65 1.05
N LEU A 31 13.47 -20.34 0.24
CA LEU A 31 12.74 -19.06 0.31
C LEU A 31 11.95 -18.91 1.61
N LEU A 32 11.45 -20.00 2.19
CA LEU A 32 10.81 -19.99 3.52
C LEU A 32 11.79 -19.57 4.63
N LYS A 33 13.08 -19.96 4.51
CA LYS A 33 14.14 -19.59 5.45
C LYS A 33 14.65 -18.17 5.21
N GLU A 34 14.78 -17.77 3.95
CA GLU A 34 15.28 -16.43 3.59
C GLU A 34 14.27 -15.34 3.96
N VAL A 35 13.00 -15.61 3.76
CA VAL A 35 11.88 -14.67 3.98
C VAL A 35 10.88 -15.31 4.95
N PRO A 36 11.21 -15.44 6.23
CA PRO A 36 10.23 -15.86 7.23
C PRO A 36 9.14 -14.82 7.37
N THR A 37 7.95 -15.25 7.82
CA THR A 37 6.78 -14.38 7.99
C THR A 37 6.21 -14.49 9.38
N ALA A 38 5.63 -13.41 9.86
CA ALA A 38 4.80 -13.37 11.05
C ALA A 38 3.41 -12.81 10.73
N PHE A 39 2.43 -13.15 11.53
CA PHE A 39 1.11 -12.58 11.51
C PHE A 39 0.98 -11.54 12.62
N LEU A 40 0.88 -10.28 12.25
CA LEU A 40 0.69 -9.17 13.17
C LEU A 40 -0.81 -9.03 13.44
N ALA A 41 -1.28 -9.56 14.55
CA ALA A 41 -2.68 -9.59 14.93
C ALA A 41 -3.11 -8.29 15.60
N TYR A 42 -4.22 -7.71 15.17
CA TYR A 42 -4.77 -6.49 15.76
C TYR A 42 -6.24 -6.60 16.19
N ASP A 43 -6.94 -7.66 15.82
CA ASP A 43 -8.32 -7.91 16.25
C ASP A 43 -8.63 -9.42 16.29
N ILE A 44 -9.64 -9.81 17.08
CA ILE A 44 -10.18 -11.17 17.11
C ILE A 44 -11.67 -11.14 16.77
N LEU A 45 -12.08 -11.96 15.82
CA LEU A 45 -13.44 -11.95 15.27
C LEU A 45 -14.28 -13.11 15.76
N GLU A 46 -13.63 -14.21 16.15
CA GLU A 46 -14.25 -15.42 16.68
C GLU A 46 -13.31 -16.03 17.71
N PHE A 47 -13.88 -16.58 18.79
CA PHE A 47 -13.16 -17.31 19.80
C PHE A 47 -14.01 -18.49 20.31
N ASN A 48 -13.46 -19.70 20.26
CA ASN A 48 -14.15 -20.95 20.65
C ASN A 48 -15.54 -21.12 19.99
N GLY A 49 -15.67 -20.76 18.69
CA GLY A 49 -16.92 -20.85 17.96
C GLY A 49 -17.93 -19.73 18.25
N VAL A 50 -17.55 -18.74 19.07
CA VAL A 50 -18.41 -17.59 19.40
C VAL A 50 -17.96 -16.35 18.66
N ASP A 51 -18.88 -15.74 17.89
CA ASP A 51 -18.64 -14.50 17.15
C ASP A 51 -18.42 -13.32 18.11
N GLN A 52 -17.28 -12.65 18.01
CA GLN A 52 -16.88 -11.52 18.83
C GLN A 52 -17.11 -10.16 18.18
N ARG A 53 -17.52 -10.10 16.91
CA ARG A 53 -17.59 -8.87 16.12
C ARG A 53 -18.53 -7.80 16.71
N GLN A 54 -19.56 -8.23 17.45
CA GLN A 54 -20.49 -7.31 18.12
C GLN A 54 -19.98 -6.80 19.48
N GLN A 55 -18.86 -7.31 19.98
CA GLN A 55 -18.24 -6.80 21.18
C GLN A 55 -17.44 -5.52 20.86
N PRO A 56 -17.30 -4.59 21.83
CA PRO A 56 -16.41 -3.44 21.71
C PRO A 56 -14.97 -3.84 21.41
N LEU A 57 -14.24 -3.03 20.62
CA LEU A 57 -12.83 -3.26 20.30
C LEU A 57 -11.99 -3.50 21.56
N SER A 58 -12.25 -2.77 22.66
CA SER A 58 -11.55 -2.95 23.93
C SER A 58 -11.64 -4.38 24.46
N GLN A 59 -12.82 -4.99 24.39
CA GLN A 59 -13.01 -6.38 24.83
C GLN A 59 -12.34 -7.38 23.88
N ARG A 60 -12.51 -7.19 22.58
CA ARG A 60 -11.87 -8.03 21.56
C ARG A 60 -10.34 -7.98 21.69
N ARG A 61 -9.80 -6.78 21.92
CA ARG A 61 -8.35 -6.59 22.09
C ARG A 61 -7.80 -7.28 23.34
N ASN A 62 -8.53 -7.21 24.46
CA ASN A 62 -8.18 -7.92 25.69
C ASN A 62 -8.20 -9.44 25.48
N LEU A 63 -9.24 -9.95 24.82
CA LEU A 63 -9.36 -11.37 24.49
C LEU A 63 -8.23 -11.84 23.57
N LEU A 64 -7.89 -11.06 22.54
CA LEU A 64 -6.77 -11.34 21.66
C LEU A 64 -5.44 -11.41 22.42
N ASN A 65 -5.20 -10.43 23.29
CA ASN A 65 -3.98 -10.40 24.11
C ASN A 65 -3.89 -11.64 25.01
N GLN A 66 -4.97 -11.99 25.71
CA GLN A 66 -5.01 -13.19 26.55
C GLN A 66 -4.76 -14.45 25.74
N THR A 67 -5.40 -14.58 24.57
CA THR A 67 -5.23 -15.72 23.66
C THR A 67 -3.77 -15.90 23.24
N LEU A 68 -3.08 -14.81 22.91
CA LEU A 68 -1.67 -14.88 22.50
C LEU A 68 -0.71 -15.15 23.68
N VAL A 69 -1.09 -14.79 24.90
CA VAL A 69 -0.37 -15.17 26.13
C VAL A 69 -0.55 -16.65 26.45
N ASP A 70 -1.77 -17.17 26.35
CA ASP A 70 -2.11 -18.56 26.67
C ASP A 70 -1.55 -19.54 25.62
N PHE A 71 -1.43 -19.08 24.35
CA PHE A 71 -0.92 -19.87 23.23
C PHE A 71 0.25 -19.17 22.54
N PRO A 72 1.41 -19.06 23.19
CA PRO A 72 2.54 -18.32 22.66
C PRO A 72 3.09 -18.95 21.39
N ASN A 73 3.26 -18.13 20.36
CA ASN A 73 3.86 -18.54 19.11
C ASN A 73 4.63 -17.35 18.51
N ASN A 74 5.90 -17.55 18.22
CA ASN A 74 6.77 -16.49 17.71
C ASN A 74 6.39 -15.95 16.31
N ARG A 75 5.42 -16.57 15.65
CA ARG A 75 4.88 -16.12 14.36
C ARG A 75 3.56 -15.35 14.49
N PHE A 76 2.96 -15.35 15.66
CA PHE A 76 1.78 -14.57 15.97
C PHE A 76 2.18 -13.46 16.94
N ILE A 77 2.15 -12.25 16.46
CA ILE A 77 2.61 -11.06 17.18
C ILE A 77 1.42 -10.15 17.41
N LEU A 78 1.21 -9.74 18.65
CA LEU A 78 0.21 -8.72 18.94
C LEU A 78 0.66 -7.37 18.36
N SER A 79 -0.12 -6.77 17.47
CA SER A 79 0.14 -5.43 16.96
C SER A 79 0.28 -4.44 18.12
N PRO A 80 1.38 -3.72 18.28
CA PRO A 80 1.57 -2.81 19.41
C PRO A 80 0.59 -1.65 19.36
N LEU A 81 0.13 -1.22 20.52
CA LEU A 81 -0.57 0.05 20.67
C LEU A 81 0.44 1.18 20.69
N VAL A 82 0.17 2.21 19.90
CA VAL A 82 0.92 3.47 19.98
C VAL A 82 0.28 4.31 21.09
N THR A 83 1.06 4.61 22.11
CA THR A 83 0.63 5.45 23.24
C THR A 83 1.22 6.85 23.09
N ALA A 84 0.38 7.85 23.28
CA ALA A 84 0.77 9.26 23.34
C ALA A 84 -0.12 9.98 24.37
N HIS A 85 0.41 10.99 25.05
CA HIS A 85 -0.34 11.74 26.04
C HIS A 85 -1.10 12.91 25.42
N THR A 86 -0.59 13.44 24.33
CA THR A 86 -1.18 14.56 23.57
C THR A 86 -1.24 14.25 22.07
N TRP A 87 -2.03 15.04 21.36
CA TRP A 87 -2.06 14.98 19.89
C TRP A 87 -0.73 15.39 19.25
N ASP A 88 0.02 16.28 19.89
CA ASP A 88 1.34 16.71 19.41
C ASP A 88 2.36 15.57 19.53
N ASP A 89 2.35 14.83 20.65
CA ASP A 89 3.18 13.63 20.78
C ASP A 89 2.84 12.60 19.71
N LEU A 90 1.54 12.38 19.47
CA LEU A 90 1.09 11.44 18.45
C LEU A 90 1.51 11.89 17.03
N LYS A 91 1.50 13.19 16.78
CA LYS A 91 1.95 13.78 15.51
C LYS A 91 3.46 13.61 15.28
N ILE A 92 4.27 13.75 16.35
CA ILE A 92 5.71 13.47 16.30
C ILE A 92 5.94 12.00 15.93
N LEU A 93 5.28 11.07 16.64
CA LEU A 93 5.36 9.64 16.35
C LEU A 93 4.88 9.29 14.94
N HIS A 94 3.82 9.95 14.46
CA HIS A 94 3.32 9.81 13.09
C HIS A 94 4.37 10.24 12.05
N GLY A 95 5.09 11.33 12.30
CA GLY A 95 6.19 11.79 11.43
C GLY A 95 7.34 10.78 11.32
N GLU A 96 7.52 9.87 12.30
CA GLU A 96 8.51 8.79 12.24
C GLU A 96 8.09 7.59 11.37
N SER A 97 6.85 7.55 10.89
CA SER A 97 6.27 6.38 10.21
C SER A 97 7.14 5.89 9.05
N ARG A 98 7.64 6.80 8.22
CA ARG A 98 8.50 6.45 7.08
C ARG A 98 9.81 5.79 7.52
N ARG A 99 10.44 6.31 8.57
CA ARG A 99 11.67 5.73 9.16
C ARG A 99 11.42 4.32 9.71
N ARG A 100 10.21 4.08 10.22
CA ARG A 100 9.77 2.78 10.74
C ARG A 100 9.27 1.83 9.65
N GLY A 101 9.21 2.26 8.38
CA GLY A 101 8.73 1.45 7.26
C GLY A 101 7.23 1.19 7.27
N VAL A 102 6.44 2.10 7.86
CA VAL A 102 4.98 2.01 7.93
C VAL A 102 4.32 3.22 7.26
N GLU A 103 3.07 3.05 6.80
CA GLU A 103 2.32 4.09 6.07
C GLU A 103 1.64 5.14 6.97
N GLY A 104 1.74 5.00 8.28
CA GLY A 104 1.05 5.84 9.25
C GLY A 104 0.33 5.02 10.32
N PHE A 105 -0.75 5.57 10.85
CA PHE A 105 -1.52 4.97 11.93
C PHE A 105 -2.91 4.53 11.49
N MET A 106 -3.42 3.50 12.16
CA MET A 106 -4.84 3.16 12.16
C MET A 106 -5.43 3.61 13.50
N LEU A 107 -6.26 4.65 13.46
CA LEU A 107 -7.00 5.13 14.63
C LEU A 107 -8.32 4.37 14.71
N LYS A 108 -8.63 3.81 15.87
CA LYS A 108 -9.85 3.02 16.10
C LYS A 108 -10.50 3.45 17.41
N ARG A 109 -11.81 3.61 17.41
CA ARG A 109 -12.57 3.84 18.65
C ARG A 109 -12.62 2.57 19.49
N TRP A 110 -12.36 2.70 20.77
CA TRP A 110 -12.33 1.57 21.71
C TRP A 110 -13.69 0.89 21.93
N ASP A 111 -14.77 1.64 21.80
CA ASP A 111 -16.14 1.16 21.92
C ASP A 111 -16.76 0.65 20.62
N SER A 112 -15.99 0.67 19.51
CA SER A 112 -16.50 0.27 18.21
C SER A 112 -16.65 -1.25 18.08
N ILE A 113 -17.74 -1.66 17.45
CA ILE A 113 -17.93 -3.04 16.96
C ILE A 113 -17.13 -3.26 15.67
N TYR A 114 -16.93 -4.52 15.29
CA TYR A 114 -16.31 -4.86 14.00
C TYR A 114 -17.37 -4.91 12.91
N GLN A 115 -17.44 -3.86 12.10
CA GLN A 115 -18.45 -3.72 11.05
C GLN A 115 -18.04 -4.41 9.75
N VAL A 116 -19.04 -4.90 9.02
CA VAL A 116 -18.84 -5.47 7.67
C VAL A 116 -18.82 -4.33 6.63
N GLY A 117 -17.86 -4.40 5.73
CA GLY A 117 -17.68 -3.44 4.64
C GLY A 117 -17.03 -2.12 5.08
N ARG A 118 -17.07 -1.12 4.22
CA ARG A 118 -16.49 0.20 4.48
C ARG A 118 -17.51 1.09 5.20
N ARG A 119 -17.42 1.16 6.51
CA ARG A 119 -18.21 2.08 7.35
C ARG A 119 -17.33 3.25 7.80
N ARG A 120 -17.92 4.45 7.85
CA ARG A 120 -17.25 5.65 8.35
C ARG A 120 -17.61 5.88 9.81
N GLY A 121 -16.70 6.49 10.57
CA GLY A 121 -16.98 7.02 11.90
C GLY A 121 -16.31 6.30 13.06
N ASP A 122 -15.78 5.08 12.84
CA ASP A 122 -15.16 4.31 13.92
C ASP A 122 -13.67 4.07 13.73
N TRP A 123 -13.23 3.92 12.46
CA TRP A 123 -11.84 3.63 12.12
C TRP A 123 -11.34 4.59 11.03
N TRP A 124 -10.12 5.13 11.22
CA TRP A 124 -9.49 6.07 10.29
C TRP A 124 -8.05 5.68 10.02
N LYS A 125 -7.67 5.72 8.75
CA LYS A 125 -6.26 5.66 8.35
C LYS A 125 -5.70 7.07 8.39
N TRP A 126 -4.73 7.30 9.26
CA TRP A 126 -3.94 8.51 9.26
C TRP A 126 -2.59 8.21 8.60
N LYS A 127 -2.58 8.35 7.29
CA LYS A 127 -1.39 8.10 6.48
C LYS A 127 -0.45 9.30 6.50
N ILE A 128 0.85 9.02 6.36
CA ILE A 128 1.84 10.06 6.05
C ILE A 128 1.63 10.55 4.62
N ASP A 129 2.05 11.80 4.36
CA ASP A 129 2.00 12.35 3.02
C ASP A 129 2.91 11.53 2.08
N PRO A 130 2.45 11.24 0.86
CA PRO A 130 3.29 10.55 -0.12
C PRO A 130 4.51 11.40 -0.49
N LEU A 131 5.53 10.75 -1.01
CA LEU A 131 6.61 11.43 -1.73
C LEU A 131 6.06 11.89 -3.07
N THR A 132 6.56 13.01 -3.59
CA THR A 132 6.21 13.50 -4.93
C THR A 132 7.45 13.71 -5.78
N ALA A 133 7.28 13.57 -7.09
CA ALA A 133 8.31 13.92 -8.07
C ALA A 133 7.64 14.37 -9.36
N ASP A 134 8.23 15.38 -10.01
CA ASP A 134 7.84 15.74 -11.34
C ASP A 134 8.40 14.75 -12.36
N ALA A 135 7.52 14.21 -13.18
CA ALA A 135 7.88 13.21 -14.16
C ALA A 135 7.15 13.43 -15.50
N VAL A 136 7.83 13.11 -16.59
CA VAL A 136 7.37 13.35 -17.95
C VAL A 136 6.63 12.14 -18.47
N LEU A 137 5.45 12.32 -19.06
CA LEU A 137 4.72 11.27 -19.77
C LEU A 137 5.49 10.83 -21.01
N ILE A 138 5.83 9.52 -21.07
CA ILE A 138 6.58 8.94 -22.22
C ILE A 138 5.80 7.85 -22.94
N TYR A 139 4.98 7.07 -22.22
CA TYR A 139 4.13 6.04 -22.84
C TYR A 139 2.72 6.10 -22.26
N ALA A 140 1.76 5.72 -23.09
CA ALA A 140 0.37 5.57 -22.72
C ALA A 140 -0.24 4.30 -23.31
N GLN A 141 -1.14 3.67 -22.55
CA GLN A 141 -1.89 2.49 -22.96
C GLN A 141 -3.39 2.72 -22.72
N ARG A 142 -4.24 2.11 -23.54
CA ARG A 142 -5.69 2.18 -23.38
C ARG A 142 -6.12 1.50 -22.08
N GLY A 143 -7.12 2.07 -21.43
CA GLY A 143 -7.74 1.50 -20.24
C GLY A 143 -8.61 0.28 -20.55
N HIS A 144 -9.30 -0.20 -19.53
CA HIS A 144 -10.19 -1.35 -19.59
C HIS A 144 -11.63 -0.98 -19.23
N GLY A 145 -12.58 -1.84 -19.63
CA GLY A 145 -13.99 -1.67 -19.31
C GLY A 145 -14.55 -0.35 -19.86
N LYS A 146 -15.17 0.45 -19.01
CA LYS A 146 -15.78 1.75 -19.41
C LYS A 146 -14.78 2.75 -19.98
N ARG A 147 -13.49 2.60 -19.72
CA ARG A 147 -12.41 3.48 -20.19
C ARG A 147 -11.59 2.88 -21.35
N ALA A 148 -12.03 1.78 -21.96
CA ALA A 148 -11.33 1.10 -23.07
C ALA A 148 -11.09 2.00 -24.30
N GLY A 149 -11.92 3.05 -24.46
CA GLY A 149 -11.78 4.04 -25.53
C GLY A 149 -10.75 5.14 -25.27
N LEU A 150 -10.26 5.28 -24.04
CA LEU A 150 -9.36 6.34 -23.60
C LEU A 150 -7.99 5.78 -23.18
N TYR A 151 -6.95 6.58 -23.30
CA TYR A 151 -5.65 6.26 -22.69
C TYR A 151 -5.72 6.61 -21.21
N THR A 152 -5.53 5.63 -20.33
CA THR A 152 -5.64 5.80 -18.87
C THR A 152 -4.54 5.11 -18.09
N ASP A 153 -3.66 4.38 -18.76
CA ASP A 153 -2.49 3.73 -18.16
C ASP A 153 -1.26 4.45 -18.72
N TYR A 154 -0.55 5.15 -17.84
CA TYR A 154 0.52 6.08 -18.19
C TYR A 154 1.85 5.59 -17.65
N THR A 155 2.92 5.72 -18.43
CA THR A 155 4.30 5.53 -17.97
C THR A 155 5.01 6.87 -17.99
N PHE A 156 5.62 7.18 -16.86
CA PHE A 156 6.35 8.42 -16.63
C PHE A 156 7.84 8.16 -16.50
N ALA A 157 8.64 9.13 -16.90
CA ALA A 157 10.09 9.12 -16.83
C ALA A 157 10.62 10.36 -16.09
N VAL A 158 11.80 10.22 -15.52
CA VAL A 158 12.60 11.32 -14.98
C VAL A 158 13.88 11.47 -15.79
N TYR A 159 14.46 12.67 -15.81
CA TYR A 159 15.74 12.89 -16.44
C TYR A 159 16.89 12.37 -15.57
N GLN A 160 17.78 11.61 -16.16
CA GLN A 160 19.09 11.27 -15.63
C GLN A 160 20.16 11.80 -16.61
N GLY A 161 20.70 12.96 -16.31
CA GLY A 161 21.43 13.74 -17.33
C GLY A 161 20.51 14.11 -18.48
N ASP A 162 20.90 13.81 -19.71
CA ASP A 162 20.11 14.08 -20.92
C ASP A 162 19.17 12.93 -21.32
N SER A 163 19.13 11.85 -20.54
CA SER A 163 18.34 10.65 -20.85
C SER A 163 17.09 10.58 -20.00
N LEU A 164 15.97 10.18 -20.60
CA LEU A 164 14.72 9.86 -19.91
C LEU A 164 14.72 8.42 -19.44
N VAL A 165 14.63 8.22 -18.13
CA VAL A 165 14.58 6.89 -17.50
C VAL A 165 13.16 6.64 -16.99
N PRO A 166 12.51 5.53 -17.40
CA PRO A 166 11.19 5.19 -16.87
C PRO A 166 11.22 5.08 -15.35
N PHE A 167 10.32 5.81 -14.70
CA PHE A 167 10.28 5.95 -13.25
C PHE A 167 9.06 5.29 -12.63
N ALA A 168 7.86 5.56 -13.18
CA ALA A 168 6.61 5.10 -12.59
C ALA A 168 5.55 4.79 -13.64
N LYS A 169 4.58 3.95 -13.26
CA LYS A 169 3.31 3.80 -13.97
C LYS A 169 2.17 4.25 -13.07
N ALA A 170 1.22 5.00 -13.64
CA ALA A 170 0.01 5.39 -12.95
C ALA A 170 -1.22 5.20 -13.84
N TYR A 171 -2.34 4.83 -13.22
CA TYR A 171 -3.63 4.61 -13.88
C TYR A 171 -4.79 5.30 -13.14
N SER A 172 -4.47 6.11 -12.13
CA SER A 172 -5.42 6.85 -11.30
C SER A 172 -4.85 8.21 -10.92
N GLY A 173 -5.67 9.07 -10.35
CA GLY A 173 -5.27 10.41 -9.89
C GLY A 173 -5.87 11.54 -10.74
N LEU A 174 -6.25 11.28 -11.99
CA LEU A 174 -6.87 12.27 -12.87
C LEU A 174 -8.41 12.17 -12.83
N SER A 175 -9.06 13.31 -12.91
CA SER A 175 -10.50 13.40 -13.16
C SER A 175 -10.85 13.00 -14.60
N ASP A 176 -12.10 12.67 -14.88
CA ASP A 176 -12.54 12.32 -16.23
C ASP A 176 -12.34 13.45 -17.25
N LYS A 177 -12.31 14.70 -16.80
CA LYS A 177 -12.01 15.86 -17.66
C LYS A 177 -10.53 15.85 -18.05
N GLU A 178 -9.64 15.70 -17.07
CA GLU A 178 -8.18 15.65 -17.29
C GLU A 178 -7.79 14.44 -18.13
N ILE A 179 -8.39 13.26 -17.88
CA ILE A 179 -8.18 12.07 -18.72
C ILE A 179 -8.48 12.38 -20.20
N ARG A 180 -9.58 13.08 -20.50
CA ARG A 180 -9.92 13.47 -21.88
C ARG A 180 -8.95 14.49 -22.47
N GLU A 181 -8.39 15.37 -21.66
CA GLU A 181 -7.36 16.33 -22.08
C GLU A 181 -6.04 15.62 -22.43
N VAL A 182 -5.61 14.71 -21.54
CA VAL A 182 -4.42 13.87 -21.76
C VAL A 182 -4.61 12.94 -22.97
N ASP A 183 -5.80 12.34 -23.14
CA ASP A 183 -6.12 11.48 -24.30
C ASP A 183 -5.97 12.26 -25.60
N ARG A 184 -6.49 13.49 -25.67
CA ARG A 184 -6.31 14.37 -26.85
C ARG A 184 -4.83 14.71 -27.13
N PHE A 185 -4.05 14.95 -26.07
CA PHE A 185 -2.63 15.17 -26.20
C PHE A 185 -1.93 13.94 -26.78
N ILE A 186 -2.19 12.75 -26.24
CA ILE A 186 -1.61 11.48 -26.70
C ILE A 186 -1.94 11.22 -28.16
N GLN A 187 -3.19 11.42 -28.58
CA GLN A 187 -3.61 11.22 -29.98
C GLN A 187 -2.87 12.12 -30.95
N ARG A 188 -2.57 13.37 -30.55
CA ARG A 188 -1.87 14.36 -31.40
C ARG A 188 -0.35 14.22 -31.38
N ASN A 189 0.21 13.67 -30.29
CA ASN A 189 1.65 13.64 -30.04
C ASN A 189 2.21 12.22 -29.97
N THR A 190 1.52 11.22 -30.51
CA THR A 190 2.05 9.86 -30.64
C THR A 190 3.21 9.86 -31.63
N LEU A 191 4.38 9.39 -31.17
CA LEU A 191 5.58 9.21 -31.99
C LEU A 191 5.59 7.81 -32.62
N GLU A 192 5.40 6.77 -31.79
CA GLU A 192 5.47 5.38 -32.20
C GLU A 192 4.35 4.53 -31.58
N ARG A 193 4.10 3.37 -32.18
CA ARG A 193 3.05 2.44 -31.72
C ARG A 193 3.64 1.06 -31.52
N PHE A 194 3.54 0.56 -30.28
CA PHE A 194 3.99 -0.77 -29.88
C PHE A 194 2.78 -1.60 -29.43
N GLY A 195 2.06 -2.18 -30.36
CA GLY A 195 0.80 -2.86 -30.05
C GLY A 195 -0.20 -1.92 -29.36
N PRO A 196 -0.64 -2.20 -28.11
CA PRO A 196 -1.56 -1.33 -27.38
C PRO A 196 -0.90 -0.06 -26.82
N VAL A 197 0.43 -0.01 -26.74
CA VAL A 197 1.20 1.11 -26.17
C VAL A 197 1.49 2.16 -27.23
N ARG A 198 1.45 3.42 -26.82
CA ARG A 198 1.87 4.59 -27.61
C ARG A 198 3.05 5.24 -26.93
N SER A 199 4.14 5.45 -27.66
CA SER A 199 5.17 6.42 -27.29
C SER A 199 4.67 7.80 -27.63
N VAL A 200 4.87 8.74 -26.72
CA VAL A 200 4.40 10.12 -26.91
C VAL A 200 5.54 11.11 -26.73
N ARG A 201 5.38 12.28 -27.36
CA ARG A 201 6.34 13.37 -27.21
C ARG A 201 6.48 13.76 -25.73
N PRO A 202 7.72 13.81 -25.18
CA PRO A 202 7.94 14.01 -23.74
C PRO A 202 7.83 15.51 -23.35
N GLU A 203 6.63 16.05 -23.47
CA GLU A 203 6.35 17.47 -23.21
C GLU A 203 5.40 17.67 -22.02
N LEU A 204 4.63 16.62 -21.65
CA LEU A 204 3.61 16.70 -20.62
C LEU A 204 4.16 16.22 -19.27
N VAL A 205 4.30 17.14 -18.33
CA VAL A 205 4.83 16.89 -16.97
C VAL A 205 3.69 16.73 -15.97
N PHE A 206 3.86 15.78 -15.05
CA PHE A 206 2.93 15.53 -13.95
C PHE A 206 3.70 15.44 -12.63
N GLU A 207 3.11 15.92 -11.57
CA GLU A 207 3.54 15.56 -10.23
C GLU A 207 2.99 14.16 -9.89
N ILE A 208 3.88 13.21 -9.65
CA ILE A 208 3.54 11.83 -9.33
C ILE A 208 3.73 11.62 -7.83
N ALA A 209 2.65 11.20 -7.15
CA ALA A 209 2.68 10.83 -5.74
C ALA A 209 2.93 9.32 -5.58
N PHE A 210 3.84 8.94 -4.68
CA PHE A 210 4.20 7.55 -4.44
C PHE A 210 4.61 7.29 -2.98
N GLU A 211 4.43 6.04 -2.53
CA GLU A 211 4.74 5.63 -1.14
C GLU A 211 6.23 5.29 -0.93
N GLY A 212 6.92 4.84 -1.97
CA GLY A 212 8.34 4.48 -1.91
C GLY A 212 8.93 4.15 -3.27
N ILE A 213 10.26 4.08 -3.33
CA ILE A 213 11.03 3.73 -4.53
C ILE A 213 11.59 2.32 -4.34
N GLN A 214 11.51 1.51 -5.38
CA GLN A 214 12.11 0.19 -5.43
C GLN A 214 13.06 0.12 -6.63
N GLU A 215 14.23 -0.50 -6.43
CA GLU A 215 15.11 -0.80 -7.55
C GLU A 215 14.46 -1.83 -8.49
N SER A 216 14.49 -1.53 -9.79
CA SER A 216 14.05 -2.48 -10.80
C SER A 216 15.10 -3.56 -10.98
N SER A 217 14.67 -4.82 -11.02
CA SER A 217 15.53 -5.97 -11.38
C SER A 217 15.71 -6.16 -12.89
N ARG A 218 15.30 -5.17 -13.69
CA ARG A 218 15.37 -5.21 -15.16
C ARG A 218 16.35 -4.19 -15.68
#